data_e5e64ceb61ce07c771173bc5e6cb4d3e
#
_entry.id   e5e64ceb61ce07c771173bc5e6cb4d3e
#
_cell.length_a   1.000
_cell.length_b   1.000
_cell.length_c   1.000
_cell.angle_alpha   90.00
_cell.angle_beta   90.00
_cell.angle_gamma   90.00
#
_symmetry.space_group_name_H-M   'P 1'
#
loop_
_entity.id
_entity.type
_entity.pdbx_description
1 polymer ?
#
loop_
_entity_poly.entity_id
_entity_poly.type
_entity_poly.pdbx_seq_one_letter_code
_entity_poly.pdbx_strand_id
1 'polypeptide(L)'
;MGKSLEVIKDLGNAKMVCDRYSLDKVVGTHAIGHARMATESGVDIKSAHPLWGYPFSDVSVVHNGQLTNYWNNRRVLENKGMRFMSECDSELIAVYLAEKMRDGATLEEGMKASLTGLDGVFTYFVATKDSLGMAKDTMAAKPLVLSLIHI
;
A
#
# COMPACT_ATOMS: atom_id res chain seq x y z
N MET A 1 -10.43 19.87 -6.13
CA MET A 1 -9.23 19.07 -5.83
C MET A 1 -9.31 18.60 -4.39
N GLY A 2 -9.27 17.31 -4.16
CA GLY A 2 -9.25 16.73 -2.82
C GLY A 2 -8.01 17.15 -2.05
N LYS A 3 -8.17 17.47 -0.77
CA LYS A 3 -7.06 17.83 0.12
C LYS A 3 -6.54 16.64 0.93
N SER A 4 -7.07 15.44 0.65
CA SER A 4 -6.80 14.21 1.40
C SER A 4 -6.91 12.99 0.51
N LEU A 5 -6.30 11.91 0.94
CA LEU A 5 -6.53 10.57 0.38
C LEU A 5 -7.91 10.06 0.79
N GLU A 6 -8.63 9.50 -0.16
CA GLU A 6 -9.85 8.73 0.09
C GLU A 6 -9.57 7.26 -0.24
N VAL A 7 -9.91 6.35 0.66
CA VAL A 7 -9.74 4.91 0.47
C VAL A 7 -11.08 4.23 0.44
N ILE A 8 -11.36 3.53 -0.65
CA ILE A 8 -12.55 2.73 -0.84
C ILE A 8 -12.13 1.27 -0.97
N LYS A 9 -12.70 0.41 -0.14
CA LYS A 9 -12.44 -1.04 -0.11
C LYS A 9 -13.75 -1.77 0.03
N ASP A 10 -13.92 -2.84 -0.76
CA ASP A 10 -15.07 -3.73 -0.62
C ASP A 10 -14.75 -5.12 -1.19
N LEU A 11 -15.62 -6.07 -0.89
CA LEU A 11 -15.61 -7.41 -1.47
C LEU A 11 -16.39 -7.41 -2.79
N GLY A 12 -15.88 -8.11 -3.78
CA GLY A 12 -16.50 -8.22 -5.10
C GLY A 12 -15.53 -7.90 -6.23
N ASN A 13 -16.03 -7.87 -7.43
CA ASN A 13 -15.22 -7.47 -8.59
C ASN A 13 -15.17 -5.93 -8.72
N ALA A 14 -14.18 -5.45 -9.48
CA ALA A 14 -13.94 -4.02 -9.64
C ALA A 14 -15.17 -3.25 -10.17
N LYS A 15 -15.95 -3.86 -11.09
CA LYS A 15 -17.18 -3.22 -11.63
C LYS A 15 -18.22 -3.02 -10.53
N MET A 16 -18.48 -4.02 -9.71
CA MET A 16 -19.43 -3.91 -8.60
C MET A 16 -19.03 -2.82 -7.61
N VAL A 17 -17.74 -2.72 -7.27
CA VAL A 17 -17.23 -1.67 -6.38
C VAL A 17 -17.36 -0.31 -7.03
N CYS A 18 -17.00 -0.18 -8.31
CA CYS A 18 -17.16 1.05 -9.08
C CYS A 18 -18.62 1.53 -9.08
N ASP A 19 -19.54 0.66 -9.41
CA ASP A 19 -20.99 0.99 -9.48
C ASP A 19 -21.54 1.37 -8.09
N ARG A 20 -21.15 0.63 -7.03
CA ARG A 20 -21.63 0.85 -5.66
C ARG A 20 -21.22 2.19 -5.09
N TYR A 21 -19.99 2.60 -5.34
CA TYR A 21 -19.41 3.83 -4.80
C TYR A 21 -19.32 4.97 -5.81
N SER A 22 -19.89 4.78 -7.01
CA SER A 22 -19.88 5.78 -8.09
C SER A 22 -18.46 6.29 -8.40
N LEU A 23 -17.51 5.38 -8.52
CA LEU A 23 -16.10 5.73 -8.72
C LEU A 23 -15.84 6.46 -10.03
N ASP A 24 -16.71 6.28 -11.01
CA ASP A 24 -16.74 7.01 -12.29
C ASP A 24 -16.93 8.53 -12.12
N LYS A 25 -17.45 8.96 -10.96
CA LYS A 25 -17.67 10.38 -10.61
C LYS A 25 -16.59 10.96 -9.73
N VAL A 26 -15.66 10.15 -9.24
CA VAL A 26 -14.57 10.60 -8.37
C VAL A 26 -13.55 11.36 -9.20
N VAL A 27 -13.21 12.57 -8.77
CA VAL A 27 -12.20 13.42 -9.40
C VAL A 27 -10.99 13.54 -8.48
N GLY A 28 -9.82 13.14 -8.98
CA GLY A 28 -8.56 13.18 -8.26
C GLY A 28 -7.39 13.49 -9.19
N THR A 29 -6.23 13.77 -8.61
CA THR A 29 -4.99 13.99 -9.35
C THR A 29 -4.29 12.69 -9.71
N HIS A 30 -4.45 11.68 -8.87
CA HIS A 30 -3.89 10.34 -9.03
C HIS A 30 -4.68 9.33 -8.21
N ALA A 31 -4.57 8.07 -8.57
CA ALA A 31 -5.21 6.97 -7.85
C ALA A 31 -4.35 5.71 -7.91
N ILE A 32 -4.49 4.88 -6.89
CA ILE A 32 -3.98 3.50 -6.90
C ILE A 32 -5.16 2.55 -6.70
N GLY A 33 -5.10 1.38 -7.33
CA GLY A 33 -6.15 0.37 -7.20
C GLY A 33 -5.57 -1.03 -7.23
N HIS A 34 -6.29 -1.98 -6.62
CA HIS A 34 -5.87 -3.37 -6.55
C HIS A 34 -7.06 -4.32 -6.53
N ALA A 35 -6.99 -5.37 -7.33
CA ALA A 35 -7.88 -6.52 -7.22
C ALA A 35 -7.10 -7.66 -6.55
N ARG A 36 -7.39 -7.92 -5.28
CA ARG A 36 -6.70 -8.93 -4.50
C ARG A 36 -7.27 -10.33 -4.73
N MET A 37 -6.38 -11.28 -5.01
CA MET A 37 -6.69 -12.70 -4.87
C MET A 37 -5.97 -13.19 -3.60
N ALA A 38 -6.73 -13.60 -2.59
CA ALA A 38 -6.15 -14.10 -1.35
C ALA A 38 -5.57 -15.50 -1.55
N THR A 39 -4.34 -15.72 -1.08
CA THR A 39 -3.67 -17.01 -1.12
C THR A 39 -3.47 -17.61 0.29
N GLU A 40 -3.09 -16.79 1.26
CA GLU A 40 -2.72 -17.24 2.60
C GLU A 40 -3.49 -16.56 3.73
N SER A 41 -4.00 -15.35 3.52
CA SER A 41 -4.76 -14.61 4.52
C SER A 41 -6.24 -14.58 4.20
N GLY A 42 -7.08 -14.40 5.23
CA GLY A 42 -8.53 -14.37 5.13
C GLY A 42 -9.05 -13.39 4.08
N VAL A 43 -10.19 -13.72 3.48
CA VAL A 43 -10.90 -12.82 2.55
C VAL A 43 -11.83 -11.95 3.38
N ASP A 44 -11.33 -10.80 3.80
CA ASP A 44 -12.08 -9.79 4.54
C ASP A 44 -11.74 -8.37 4.05
N ILE A 45 -12.60 -7.41 4.40
CA ILE A 45 -12.43 -6.02 3.98
C ILE A 45 -11.19 -5.39 4.64
N LYS A 46 -10.79 -5.81 5.85
CA LYS A 46 -9.62 -5.25 6.54
C LYS A 46 -8.33 -5.58 5.79
N SER A 47 -8.24 -6.80 5.30
CA SER A 47 -7.09 -7.29 4.52
C SER A 47 -7.14 -6.92 3.04
N ALA A 48 -8.25 -6.35 2.56
CA ALA A 48 -8.33 -5.84 1.18
C ALA A 48 -7.43 -4.62 1.00
N HIS A 49 -6.85 -4.47 -0.19
CA HIS A 49 -6.10 -3.28 -0.57
C HIS A 49 -7.04 -2.13 -0.99
N PRO A 50 -6.59 -0.90 -0.87
CA PRO A 50 -5.32 -0.41 -0.34
C PRO A 50 -5.22 -0.55 1.19
N LEU A 51 -3.99 -0.60 1.71
CA LEU A 51 -3.71 -0.69 3.14
C LEU A 51 -3.10 0.62 3.64
N TRP A 52 -3.48 1.00 4.84
CA TRP A 52 -3.20 2.32 5.41
C TRP A 52 -1.99 2.31 6.32
N GLY A 53 -1.15 3.36 6.24
CA GLY A 53 0.01 3.54 7.11
C GLY A 53 -0.32 4.34 8.37
N TYR A 54 -1.07 3.75 9.32
CA TYR A 54 -1.34 4.42 10.60
C TYR A 54 -0.02 4.86 11.30
N PRO A 55 0.06 6.07 11.92
CA PRO A 55 -1.03 7.01 12.17
C PRO A 55 -1.28 8.06 11.06
N PHE A 56 -0.58 8.01 9.97
CA PHE A 56 -0.77 8.97 8.87
C PHE A 56 -2.04 8.64 8.09
N SER A 57 -2.91 9.61 7.95
CA SER A 57 -4.15 9.47 7.18
C SER A 57 -3.95 9.59 5.66
N ASP A 58 -2.72 9.86 5.22
CA ASP A 58 -2.39 10.14 3.83
C ASP A 58 -1.28 9.26 3.25
N VAL A 59 -1.04 8.09 3.86
CA VAL A 59 -0.14 7.06 3.30
C VAL A 59 -0.94 5.79 3.05
N SER A 60 -1.08 5.40 1.80
CA SER A 60 -1.82 4.20 1.40
C SER A 60 -1.04 3.39 0.38
N VAL A 61 -1.06 2.07 0.52
CA VAL A 61 -0.25 1.14 -0.27
C VAL A 61 -1.10 0.05 -0.91
N VAL A 62 -0.79 -0.27 -2.15
CA VAL A 62 -1.18 -1.53 -2.80
C VAL A 62 0.07 -2.34 -3.13
N HIS A 63 0.01 -3.64 -2.94
CA HIS A 63 1.16 -4.52 -3.03
C HIS A 63 0.81 -5.82 -3.75
N ASN A 64 1.72 -6.29 -4.57
CA ASN A 64 1.71 -7.63 -5.15
C ASN A 64 3.03 -8.32 -4.79
N GLY A 65 2.93 -9.41 -4.05
CA GLY A 65 4.08 -10.15 -3.58
C GLY A 65 3.87 -10.81 -2.24
N GLN A 66 4.97 -11.11 -1.58
CA GLN A 66 5.00 -11.71 -0.25
C GLN A 66 6.25 -11.28 0.50
N LEU A 67 6.10 -10.85 1.74
CA LEU A 67 7.21 -10.46 2.61
C LEU A 67 7.59 -11.62 3.54
N THR A 68 8.85 -12.04 3.45
CA THR A 68 9.39 -13.16 4.24
C THR A 68 9.74 -12.77 5.67
N ASN A 69 10.08 -11.51 5.90
CA ASN A 69 10.44 -11.00 7.22
C ASN A 69 9.29 -10.25 7.94
N TYR A 70 8.03 -10.52 7.55
CA TYR A 70 6.84 -9.85 8.07
C TYR A 70 6.76 -9.84 9.60
N TRP A 71 6.80 -10.99 10.24
CA TRP A 71 6.62 -11.10 11.69
C TRP A 71 7.73 -10.40 12.50
N ASN A 72 8.96 -10.45 12.00
CA ASN A 72 10.08 -9.78 12.64
C ASN A 72 9.94 -8.26 12.59
N ASN A 73 9.67 -7.72 11.41
CA ASN A 73 9.47 -6.28 11.22
C ASN A 73 8.21 -5.79 11.95
N ARG A 74 7.11 -6.53 11.92
CA ARG A 74 5.88 -6.20 12.64
C ARG A 74 6.16 -6.02 14.12
N ARG A 75 6.83 -6.96 14.76
CA ARG A 75 7.19 -6.88 16.18
C ARG A 75 8.05 -5.65 16.49
N VAL A 76 9.03 -5.34 15.64
CA VAL A 76 9.87 -4.16 15.80
C VAL A 76 9.04 -2.87 15.72
N LEU A 77 8.14 -2.79 14.74
CA LEU A 77 7.28 -1.62 14.54
C LEU A 77 6.25 -1.46 15.68
N GLU A 78 5.65 -2.56 16.14
CA GLU A 78 4.74 -2.54 17.30
C GLU A 78 5.47 -2.06 18.57
N ASN A 79 6.70 -2.49 18.80
CA ASN A 79 7.53 -2.00 19.91
C ASN A 79 7.86 -0.49 19.81
N LYS A 80 7.87 0.05 18.60
CA LYS A 80 7.99 1.51 18.35
C LYS A 80 6.66 2.25 18.45
N GLY A 81 5.58 1.58 18.86
CA GLY A 81 4.25 2.16 19.01
C GLY A 81 3.43 2.25 17.72
N MET A 82 3.86 1.60 16.65
CA MET A 82 3.05 1.49 15.43
C MET A 82 1.93 0.49 15.63
N ARG A 83 0.84 0.64 14.87
CA ARG A 83 -0.34 -0.22 14.97
C ARG A 83 -0.68 -0.84 13.62
N PHE A 84 -1.15 -2.07 13.68
CA PHE A 84 -1.65 -2.82 12.55
C PHE A 84 -3.14 -3.09 12.70
N MET A 85 -3.87 -3.02 11.61
CA MET A 85 -5.32 -3.25 11.55
C MET A 85 -5.68 -4.64 11.01
N SER A 86 -4.72 -5.30 10.34
CA SER A 86 -4.89 -6.61 9.73
C SER A 86 -3.68 -7.51 9.99
N GLU A 87 -3.76 -8.74 9.53
CA GLU A 87 -2.63 -9.68 9.48
C GLU A 87 -2.04 -9.80 8.07
N CYS A 88 -2.41 -8.89 7.16
CA CYS A 88 -1.89 -8.87 5.82
C CYS A 88 -0.45 -8.33 5.82
N ASP A 89 0.47 -9.08 5.22
CA ASP A 89 1.88 -8.68 5.09
C ASP A 89 2.05 -7.34 4.36
N SER A 90 1.16 -7.04 3.44
CA SER A 90 1.17 -5.80 2.68
C SER A 90 0.97 -4.55 3.56
N GLU A 91 0.29 -4.67 4.70
CA GLU A 91 0.14 -3.57 5.66
C GLU A 91 1.49 -3.17 6.27
N LEU A 92 2.42 -4.12 6.38
CA LEU A 92 3.76 -3.85 6.87
C LEU A 92 4.45 -2.76 6.03
N ILE A 93 4.27 -2.76 4.71
CA ILE A 93 4.88 -1.74 3.85
C ILE A 93 4.34 -0.36 4.21
N ALA A 94 3.03 -0.22 4.32
CA ALA A 94 2.39 1.05 4.65
C ALA A 94 2.83 1.57 6.04
N VAL A 95 2.85 0.68 7.04
CA VAL A 95 3.27 1.02 8.41
C VAL A 95 4.77 1.31 8.48
N TYR A 96 5.61 0.60 7.71
CA TYR A 96 7.04 0.85 7.62
C TYR A 96 7.34 2.25 7.05
N LEU A 97 6.68 2.61 5.96
CA LEU A 97 6.81 3.94 5.36
C LEU A 97 6.33 5.04 6.33
N ALA A 98 5.18 4.81 6.97
CA ALA A 98 4.64 5.73 7.96
C ALA A 98 5.60 5.92 9.15
N GLU A 99 6.25 4.87 9.62
CA GLU A 99 7.25 4.97 10.70
C GLU A 99 8.44 5.83 10.28
N LYS A 100 8.99 5.61 9.08
CA LYS A 100 10.09 6.44 8.57
C LYS A 100 9.69 7.91 8.44
N MET A 101 8.50 8.17 7.92
CA MET A 101 7.97 9.54 7.78
C MET A 101 7.72 10.19 9.14
N ARG A 102 7.22 9.46 10.13
CA ARG A 102 7.07 9.93 11.51
C ARG A 102 8.43 10.35 12.11
N ASP A 103 9.47 9.61 11.81
CA ASP A 103 10.82 9.89 12.28
C ASP A 103 11.53 10.98 11.45
N GLY A 104 10.83 11.63 10.52
CA GLY A 104 11.28 12.80 9.76
C GLY A 104 11.81 12.52 8.35
N ALA A 105 11.78 11.27 7.88
CA ALA A 105 12.17 10.95 6.52
C ALA A 105 11.11 11.43 5.50
N THR A 106 11.55 11.77 4.31
CA THR A 106 10.68 11.95 3.16
C THR A 106 10.11 10.60 2.70
N LEU A 107 9.03 10.63 1.92
CA LEU A 107 8.48 9.42 1.32
C LEU A 107 9.55 8.68 0.49
N GLU A 108 10.33 9.40 -0.29
CA GLU A 108 11.39 8.81 -1.14
C GLU A 108 12.45 8.10 -0.30
N GLU A 109 12.90 8.71 0.79
CA GLU A 109 13.86 8.09 1.72
C GLU A 109 13.28 6.85 2.40
N GLY A 110 12.03 6.90 2.82
CA GLY A 110 11.30 5.75 3.35
C GLY A 110 11.20 4.61 2.34
N MET A 111 10.89 4.92 1.09
CA MET A 111 10.84 3.94 -0.01
C MET A 111 12.22 3.35 -0.30
N LYS A 112 13.28 4.14 -0.35
CA LYS A 112 14.65 3.64 -0.50
C LYS A 112 15.04 2.71 0.64
N ALA A 113 14.72 3.07 1.88
CA ALA A 113 14.97 2.24 3.04
C ALA A 113 14.19 0.92 3.00
N SER A 114 12.98 0.90 2.41
CA SER A 114 12.18 -0.31 2.28
C SER A 114 12.84 -1.38 1.40
N LEU A 115 13.63 -0.98 0.40
CA LEU A 115 14.30 -1.92 -0.52
C LEU A 115 15.37 -2.78 0.18
N THR A 116 15.86 -2.34 1.32
CA THR A 116 16.85 -3.07 2.13
C THR A 116 16.28 -3.58 3.45
N GLY A 117 15.25 -2.94 3.98
CA GLY A 117 14.65 -3.29 5.26
C GLY A 117 13.53 -4.34 5.16
N LEU A 118 12.90 -4.44 4.01
CA LEU A 118 11.90 -5.46 3.71
C LEU A 118 12.55 -6.57 2.89
N ASP A 119 12.25 -7.80 3.25
CA ASP A 119 12.74 -8.99 2.55
C ASP A 119 11.54 -9.75 1.94
N GLY A 120 11.74 -10.25 0.71
CA GLY A 120 10.71 -10.95 -0.02
C GLY A 120 10.69 -10.59 -1.50
N VAL A 121 9.63 -11.00 -2.15
CA VAL A 121 9.35 -10.67 -3.57
C VAL A 121 8.17 -9.72 -3.60
N PHE A 122 8.40 -8.47 -3.99
CA PHE A 122 7.35 -7.46 -3.93
C PHE A 122 7.45 -6.40 -5.03
N THR A 123 6.29 -5.95 -5.43
CA THR A 123 6.10 -4.69 -6.15
C THR A 123 4.97 -3.94 -5.45
N TYR A 124 5.18 -2.70 -5.08
CA TYR A 124 4.14 -1.89 -4.47
C TYR A 124 4.03 -0.49 -5.07
N PHE A 125 2.82 0.05 -4.98
CA PHE A 125 2.56 1.47 -5.17
C PHE A 125 2.16 2.09 -3.85
N VAL A 126 2.60 3.30 -3.62
CA VAL A 126 2.19 4.13 -2.50
C VAL A 126 1.60 5.43 -3.00
N ALA A 127 0.48 5.82 -2.45
CA ALA A 127 -0.13 7.12 -2.69
C ALA A 127 -0.15 7.92 -1.40
N THR A 128 0.19 9.19 -1.51
CA THR A 128 -0.08 10.22 -0.52
C THR A 128 -1.00 11.26 -1.14
N LYS A 129 -1.42 12.27 -0.39
CA LYS A 129 -2.23 13.37 -0.94
C LYS A 129 -1.52 14.13 -2.09
N ASP A 130 -0.19 14.13 -2.11
CA ASP A 130 0.63 14.95 -3.02
C ASP A 130 1.55 14.11 -3.93
N SER A 131 1.67 12.81 -3.70
CA SER A 131 2.68 11.98 -4.35
C SER A 131 2.18 10.58 -4.67
N LEU A 132 2.70 10.06 -5.77
CA LEU A 132 2.57 8.66 -6.16
C LEU A 132 3.97 8.05 -6.28
N GLY A 133 4.24 6.99 -5.53
CA GLY A 133 5.50 6.27 -5.58
C GLY A 133 5.31 4.83 -6.03
N MET A 134 6.36 4.26 -6.62
CA MET A 134 6.42 2.84 -6.94
C MET A 134 7.78 2.28 -6.55
N ALA A 135 7.79 1.06 -6.03
CA ALA A 135 9.02 0.34 -5.72
C ALA A 135 8.86 -1.15 -6.01
N LYS A 136 10.01 -1.77 -6.22
CA LYS A 136 10.13 -3.17 -6.60
C LYS A 136 11.35 -3.76 -5.93
N ASP A 137 11.24 -5.01 -5.48
CA ASP A 137 12.37 -5.74 -4.91
C ASP A 137 13.52 -5.91 -5.93
N THR A 138 14.70 -6.23 -5.43
CA THR A 138 15.91 -6.36 -6.25
C THR A 138 15.88 -7.55 -7.20
N MET A 139 15.11 -8.60 -6.90
CA MET A 139 14.90 -9.74 -7.79
C MET A 139 13.95 -9.41 -8.95
N ALA A 140 13.14 -8.39 -8.79
CA ALA A 140 12.21 -7.90 -9.79
C ALA A 140 11.25 -8.95 -10.37
N ALA A 141 10.91 -9.98 -9.58
CA ALA A 141 10.11 -11.11 -10.04
C ALA A 141 8.65 -10.76 -10.35
N LYS A 142 8.07 -9.78 -9.64
CA LYS A 142 6.72 -9.30 -9.95
C LYS A 142 6.78 -8.24 -11.04
N PRO A 143 6.03 -8.40 -12.16
CA PRO A 143 6.12 -7.48 -13.29
C PRO A 143 5.61 -6.07 -12.92
N LEU A 144 6.23 -5.06 -13.52
CA LEU A 144 5.81 -3.66 -13.46
C LEU A 144 6.01 -3.05 -14.84
N VAL A 145 4.99 -2.39 -15.35
CA VAL A 145 5.03 -1.66 -16.62
C VAL A 145 4.63 -0.21 -16.36
N LEU A 146 5.47 0.71 -16.81
CA LEU A 146 5.16 2.14 -16.83
C LEU A 146 4.80 2.53 -18.26
N SER A 147 3.61 3.09 -18.44
CA SER A 147 3.19 3.66 -19.73
C SER A 147 2.85 5.12 -19.56
N LEU A 148 3.39 5.96 -20.44
CA LEU A 148 3.13 7.40 -20.50
C LEU A 148 2.25 7.79 -21.70
N ILE A 149 1.87 6.83 -22.54
CA ILE A 149 1.25 7.07 -23.84
C ILE A 149 -0.23 6.59 -23.89
N HIS A 150 -0.62 5.68 -23.00
CA HIS A 150 -1.94 5.03 -23.03
C HIS A 150 -2.91 5.61 -22.00
N ILE A 151 -2.86 6.89 -21.80
CA ILE A 151 -3.80 7.61 -20.93
C ILE A 151 -4.89 8.24 -21.80
#